data_252996f1b48edea77676391d7174df00
#
_entry.id   252996f1b48edea77676391d7174df00
#
_cell.length_a   1.000
_cell.length_b   1.000
_cell.length_c   1.000
_cell.angle_alpha   90.00
_cell.angle_beta   90.00
_cell.angle_gamma   90.00
#
_symmetry.space_group_name_H-M   'P 1'
#
loop_
_entity.id
_entity.type
_entity.pdbx_description
1 polymer ?
#
loop_
_entity_poly.entity_id
_entity_poly.type
_entity_poly.pdbx_seq_one_letter_code
_entity_poly.pdbx_strand_id
1 'polypeptide(L)'
;MREVDLLRKALFESKYTVALCCSGLLEEVGRASVRTQSRAYEIEMKYGYSPEEIFNAAFFSTRPEKFFDYYKAEILPGDMEPGESFRYLRELEQRSLIHLMITDNTCNFYSRVGCRNVIMMHGDVEDNVCINCGK
;
A
#
# COMPACT_ATOMS: atom_id res chain seq x y z
N MET A 1 19.80 23.45 -12.34
CA MET A 1 18.56 23.40 -11.56
C MET A 1 18.49 22.02 -10.93
N ARG A 2 18.33 21.90 -9.62
CA ARG A 2 18.25 20.59 -8.96
C ARG A 2 16.94 19.90 -9.35
N GLU A 3 16.89 18.58 -9.39
CA GLU A 3 15.69 17.80 -9.72
C GLU A 3 14.50 18.18 -8.83
N VAL A 4 14.76 18.45 -7.55
CA VAL A 4 13.75 18.91 -6.59
C VAL A 4 13.14 20.27 -6.99
N ASP A 5 13.95 21.19 -7.55
CA ASP A 5 13.43 22.50 -8.00
C ASP A 5 12.52 22.34 -9.22
N LEU A 6 12.84 21.38 -10.10
CA LEU A 6 11.99 21.04 -11.26
C LEU A 6 10.67 20.45 -10.82
N LEU A 7 10.69 19.48 -9.90
CA LEU A 7 9.48 18.89 -9.33
C LEU A 7 8.63 19.95 -8.65
N ARG A 8 9.25 20.79 -7.81
CA ARG A 8 8.56 21.88 -7.13
C ARG A 8 7.87 22.82 -8.12
N LYS A 9 8.58 23.25 -9.15
CA LYS A 9 8.03 24.09 -10.19
C LYS A 9 6.84 23.42 -10.89
N ALA A 10 7.00 22.15 -11.29
CA ALA A 10 5.94 21.38 -11.93
C ALA A 10 4.67 21.28 -11.06
N LEU A 11 4.83 21.01 -9.75
CA LEU A 11 3.71 20.95 -8.82
C LEU A 11 2.96 22.31 -8.72
N PHE A 12 3.68 23.43 -8.67
CA PHE A 12 3.07 24.75 -8.55
C PHE A 12 2.43 25.25 -9.87
N GLU A 13 2.94 24.83 -11.01
CA GLU A 13 2.41 25.21 -12.33
C GLU A 13 1.30 24.28 -12.82
N SER A 14 1.18 23.08 -12.24
CA SER A 14 0.17 22.10 -12.62
C SER A 14 -1.23 22.52 -12.19
N LYS A 15 -2.19 22.37 -13.10
CA LYS A 15 -3.61 22.56 -12.79
C LYS A 15 -4.25 21.32 -12.16
N TYR A 16 -3.68 20.14 -12.38
CA TYR A 16 -4.17 18.89 -11.84
C TYR A 16 -3.01 17.90 -11.73
N THR A 17 -2.68 17.49 -10.53
CA THR A 17 -1.58 16.57 -10.24
C THR A 17 -2.12 15.25 -9.71
N VAL A 18 -1.67 14.14 -10.29
CA VAL A 18 -1.94 12.79 -9.81
C VAL A 18 -0.64 12.19 -9.29
N ALA A 19 -0.66 11.67 -8.07
CA ALA A 19 0.46 10.94 -7.49
C ALA A 19 0.20 9.43 -7.60
N LEU A 20 1.13 8.70 -8.23
CA LEU A 20 1.16 7.24 -8.21
C LEU A 20 2.02 6.79 -7.04
N CYS A 21 1.41 6.10 -6.09
CA CYS A 21 2.03 5.72 -4.82
C CYS A 21 2.11 4.19 -4.73
N CYS A 22 3.31 3.66 -4.58
CA CYS A 22 3.57 2.24 -4.56
C CYS A 22 4.23 1.80 -3.24
N SER A 23 4.60 0.52 -3.18
CA SER A 23 5.16 -0.16 -1.99
C SER A 23 6.40 0.52 -1.37
N GLY A 24 7.12 1.37 -2.13
CA GLY A 24 8.24 2.13 -1.59
C GLY A 24 7.90 3.03 -0.39
N LEU A 25 6.65 3.50 -0.28
CA LEU A 25 6.19 4.25 0.89
C LEU A 25 6.11 3.40 2.16
N LEU A 26 5.97 2.08 2.02
CA LEU A 26 5.91 1.15 3.15
C LEU A 26 7.31 0.78 3.67
N GLU A 27 8.35 0.96 2.87
CA GLU A 27 9.73 0.70 3.30
C GLU A 27 10.16 1.65 4.44
N GLU A 28 9.66 2.88 4.43
CA GLU A 28 9.89 3.87 5.49
C GLU A 28 9.43 3.36 6.87
N VAL A 29 8.36 2.58 6.90
CA VAL A 29 7.81 2.02 8.13
C VAL A 29 8.30 0.60 8.41
N GLY A 30 9.39 0.19 7.74
CA GLY A 30 10.03 -1.10 7.94
C GLY A 30 9.38 -2.27 7.19
N ARG A 31 8.45 -1.97 6.28
CA ARG A 31 7.77 -3.00 5.49
C ARG A 31 8.34 -3.08 4.08
N ALA A 32 9.34 -3.92 3.92
CA ALA A 32 9.86 -4.23 2.58
C ALA A 32 8.78 -4.87 1.70
N SER A 33 8.77 -4.50 0.42
CA SER A 33 7.88 -5.14 -0.54
C SER A 33 8.13 -6.65 -0.57
N VAL A 34 7.06 -7.44 -0.50
CA VAL A 34 7.13 -8.92 -0.63
C VAL A 34 7.67 -9.37 -1.97
N ARG A 35 7.74 -8.47 -2.95
CA ARG A 35 8.30 -8.70 -4.30
C ARG A 35 9.80 -8.46 -4.39
N THR A 36 10.46 -7.95 -3.35
CA THR A 36 11.93 -7.89 -3.35
C THR A 36 12.48 -9.32 -3.31
N GLN A 37 13.56 -9.57 -4.03
CA GLN A 37 14.11 -10.92 -4.18
C GLN A 37 14.43 -11.58 -2.82
N SER A 38 15.02 -10.82 -1.88
CA SER A 38 15.34 -11.33 -0.56
C SER A 38 14.08 -11.70 0.23
N ARG A 39 13.06 -10.82 0.21
CA ARG A 39 11.83 -11.06 0.96
C ARG A 39 10.99 -12.18 0.34
N ALA A 40 10.91 -12.25 -0.98
CA ALA A 40 10.25 -13.35 -1.69
C ALA A 40 10.86 -14.70 -1.32
N TYR A 41 12.20 -14.78 -1.28
CA TYR A 41 12.92 -16.00 -0.87
C TYR A 41 12.62 -16.39 0.58
N GLU A 42 12.63 -15.43 1.52
CA GLU A 42 12.29 -15.69 2.93
C GLU A 42 10.86 -16.24 3.08
N ILE A 43 9.91 -15.67 2.33
CA ILE A 43 8.51 -16.11 2.32
C ILE A 43 8.39 -17.53 1.76
N GLU A 44 9.07 -17.82 0.64
CA GLU A 44 9.07 -19.14 0.03
C GLU A 44 9.65 -20.19 0.98
N MET A 45 10.76 -19.87 1.65
CA MET A 45 11.36 -20.76 2.67
C MET A 45 10.44 -20.99 3.88
N LYS A 46 9.69 -19.98 4.28
CA LYS A 46 8.79 -20.06 5.47
C LYS A 46 7.47 -20.78 5.18
N TYR A 47 6.88 -20.52 4.02
CA TYR A 47 5.52 -20.99 3.69
C TYR A 47 5.50 -22.12 2.65
N GLY A 48 6.63 -22.37 1.96
CA GLY A 48 6.77 -23.37 0.91
C GLY A 48 6.18 -22.97 -0.44
N TYR A 49 5.86 -21.69 -0.62
CA TYR A 49 5.27 -21.09 -1.82
C TYR A 49 5.74 -19.66 -1.98
N SER A 50 5.88 -19.20 -3.22
CA SER A 50 6.21 -17.79 -3.49
C SER A 50 5.05 -16.85 -3.10
N PRO A 51 5.33 -15.55 -2.82
CA PRO A 51 4.28 -14.57 -2.54
C PRO A 51 3.20 -14.50 -3.62
N GLU A 52 3.59 -14.60 -4.89
CA GLU A 52 2.69 -14.57 -6.05
C GLU A 52 1.78 -15.80 -6.10
N GLU A 53 2.30 -16.98 -5.73
CA GLU A 53 1.50 -18.19 -5.65
C GLU A 53 0.48 -18.12 -4.51
N ILE A 54 0.90 -17.64 -3.32
CA ILE A 54 0.00 -17.53 -2.17
C ILE A 54 -1.07 -16.47 -2.42
N PHE A 55 -0.67 -15.30 -2.94
CA PHE A 55 -1.57 -14.16 -3.15
C PHE A 55 -2.34 -14.30 -4.48
N ASN A 56 -3.00 -15.45 -4.64
CA ASN A 56 -3.75 -15.83 -5.82
C ASN A 56 -5.12 -16.40 -5.43
N ALA A 57 -6.15 -16.08 -6.20
CA ALA A 57 -7.52 -16.52 -5.93
C ALA A 57 -7.68 -18.05 -5.92
N ALA A 58 -6.95 -18.77 -6.79
CA ALA A 58 -6.99 -20.22 -6.82
C ALA A 58 -6.33 -20.83 -5.56
N PHE A 59 -5.22 -20.25 -5.08
CA PHE A 59 -4.58 -20.66 -3.84
C PHE A 59 -5.51 -20.41 -2.65
N PHE A 60 -6.09 -19.21 -2.57
CA PHE A 60 -7.08 -18.88 -1.54
C PHE A 60 -8.25 -19.87 -1.49
N SER A 61 -8.82 -20.23 -2.65
CA SER A 61 -9.97 -21.15 -2.73
C SER A 61 -9.62 -22.58 -2.34
N THR A 62 -8.37 -23.03 -2.58
CA THR A 62 -7.96 -24.42 -2.35
C THR A 62 -7.20 -24.62 -1.04
N ARG A 63 -6.59 -23.57 -0.48
CA ARG A 63 -5.74 -23.60 0.72
C ARG A 63 -5.98 -22.37 1.61
N PRO A 64 -7.24 -22.13 2.05
CA PRO A 64 -7.59 -20.91 2.80
C PRO A 64 -6.81 -20.77 4.11
N GLU A 65 -6.53 -21.84 4.83
CA GLU A 65 -5.77 -21.80 6.08
C GLU A 65 -4.36 -21.26 5.85
N LYS A 66 -3.63 -21.81 4.88
CA LYS A 66 -2.27 -21.32 4.53
C LYS A 66 -2.28 -19.88 4.00
N PHE A 67 -3.31 -19.53 3.23
CA PHE A 67 -3.50 -18.16 2.77
C PHE A 67 -3.65 -17.21 3.96
N PHE A 68 -4.51 -17.52 4.92
CA PHE A 68 -4.74 -16.66 6.08
C PHE A 68 -3.55 -16.61 7.05
N ASP A 69 -2.76 -17.67 7.17
CA ASP A 69 -1.52 -17.65 7.95
C ASP A 69 -0.53 -16.64 7.34
N TYR A 70 -0.35 -16.69 6.03
CA TYR A 70 0.47 -15.73 5.29
C TYR A 70 -0.12 -14.31 5.39
N TYR A 71 -1.41 -14.16 5.12
CA TYR A 71 -2.10 -12.87 5.09
C TYR A 71 -1.98 -12.13 6.44
N LYS A 72 -2.22 -12.83 7.55
CA LYS A 72 -2.13 -12.26 8.90
C LYS A 72 -0.70 -11.85 9.27
N ALA A 73 0.29 -12.65 8.86
CA ALA A 73 1.68 -12.42 9.24
C ALA A 73 2.40 -11.40 8.34
N GLU A 74 2.07 -11.38 7.06
CA GLU A 74 2.85 -10.65 6.06
C GLU A 74 2.10 -9.47 5.41
N ILE A 75 0.76 -9.51 5.41
CA ILE A 75 -0.05 -8.52 4.69
C ILE A 75 -0.73 -7.52 5.63
N LEU A 76 -1.29 -7.97 6.75
CA LEU A 76 -1.90 -7.05 7.70
C LEU A 76 -0.85 -6.12 8.32
N PRO A 77 -1.14 -4.81 8.44
CA PRO A 77 -0.18 -3.83 8.95
C PRO A 77 0.12 -3.98 10.45
N GLY A 78 -0.73 -4.68 11.22
CA GLY A 78 -0.58 -4.78 12.68
C GLY A 78 -0.61 -3.40 13.34
N ASP A 79 0.32 -3.16 14.27
CA ASP A 79 0.42 -1.91 15.02
C ASP A 79 1.28 -0.83 14.30
N MET A 80 1.55 -1.00 13.01
CA MET A 80 2.34 -0.02 12.25
C MET A 80 1.60 1.31 12.10
N GLU A 81 2.38 2.39 12.25
CA GLU A 81 1.88 3.76 12.04
C GLU A 81 2.32 4.31 10.69
N PRO A 82 1.50 5.18 10.06
CA PRO A 82 1.89 5.88 8.85
C PRO A 82 3.19 6.66 9.04
N GLY A 83 4.12 6.51 8.11
CA GLY A 83 5.37 7.25 8.10
C GLY A 83 5.20 8.71 7.66
N GLU A 84 6.33 9.44 7.65
CA GLU A 84 6.36 10.86 7.28
C GLU A 84 5.93 11.11 5.83
N SER A 85 6.25 10.20 4.90
CA SER A 85 5.85 10.32 3.49
C SER A 85 4.33 10.40 3.33
N PHE A 86 3.57 9.62 4.10
CA PHE A 86 2.10 9.70 4.09
C PHE A 86 1.59 11.05 4.62
N ARG A 87 2.24 11.61 5.65
CA ARG A 87 1.90 12.93 6.20
C ARG A 87 2.20 14.04 5.20
N TYR A 88 3.34 13.97 4.49
CA TYR A 88 3.66 14.92 3.42
C TYR A 88 2.69 14.83 2.25
N LEU A 89 2.26 13.64 1.84
CA LEU A 89 1.21 13.49 0.81
C LEU A 89 -0.08 14.18 1.24
N ARG A 90 -0.48 14.02 2.52
CA ARG A 90 -1.63 14.71 3.09
C ARG A 90 -1.46 16.23 3.05
N GLU A 91 -0.29 16.75 3.41
CA GLU A 91 0.00 18.18 3.37
C GLU A 91 -0.05 18.74 1.93
N LEU A 92 0.50 18.02 0.97
CA LEU A 92 0.44 18.41 -0.45
C LEU A 92 -0.99 18.40 -0.99
N GLU A 93 -1.81 17.43 -0.58
CA GLU A 93 -3.24 17.41 -0.90
C GLU A 93 -3.97 18.62 -0.31
N GLN A 94 -3.74 18.93 0.97
CA GLN A 94 -4.36 20.10 1.65
C GLN A 94 -4.02 21.43 0.98
N ARG A 95 -2.82 21.53 0.40
CA ARG A 95 -2.37 22.69 -0.36
C ARG A 95 -2.83 22.70 -1.80
N SER A 96 -3.63 21.72 -2.22
CA SER A 96 -4.06 21.51 -3.62
C SER A 96 -2.89 21.37 -4.60
N LEU A 97 -1.75 20.86 -4.14
CA LEU A 97 -0.60 20.52 -4.98
C LEU A 97 -0.68 19.09 -5.51
N ILE A 98 -1.41 18.21 -4.80
CA ILE A 98 -1.83 16.88 -5.27
C ILE A 98 -3.35 16.85 -5.23
N HIS A 99 -3.98 16.42 -6.32
CA HIS A 99 -5.44 16.39 -6.47
C HIS A 99 -6.00 14.98 -6.35
N LEU A 100 -5.19 13.98 -6.68
CA LEU A 100 -5.56 12.58 -6.62
C LEU A 100 -4.33 11.74 -6.32
N MET A 101 -4.47 10.76 -5.45
CA MET A 101 -3.50 9.70 -5.22
C MET A 101 -4.06 8.38 -5.72
N ILE A 102 -3.27 7.62 -6.47
CA ILE A 102 -3.60 6.26 -6.92
C ILE A 102 -2.55 5.33 -6.34
N THR A 103 -2.98 4.27 -5.65
CA THR A 103 -2.05 3.38 -4.98
C THR A 103 -2.38 1.91 -5.21
N ASP A 104 -1.32 1.08 -5.27
CA ASP A 104 -1.38 -0.38 -5.20
C ASP A 104 -1.22 -0.91 -3.75
N ASN A 105 -0.93 -0.01 -2.80
CA ASN A 105 -0.87 -0.37 -1.40
C ASN A 105 -2.26 -0.71 -0.88
N THR A 106 -2.34 -1.75 -0.05
CA THR A 106 -3.58 -2.27 0.52
C THR A 106 -3.79 -1.87 1.99
N CYS A 107 -2.96 -0.96 2.52
CA CYS A 107 -3.08 -0.46 3.88
C CYS A 107 -3.86 0.87 3.94
N ASN A 108 -4.56 1.11 5.04
CA ASN A 108 -5.37 2.32 5.26
C ASN A 108 -4.57 3.55 5.69
N PHE A 109 -3.25 3.57 5.53
CA PHE A 109 -2.39 4.66 6.02
C PHE A 109 -2.75 6.03 5.45
N TYR A 110 -3.25 6.08 4.21
CA TYR A 110 -3.75 7.32 3.61
C TYR A 110 -4.94 7.89 4.37
N SER A 111 -5.93 7.07 4.70
CA SER A 111 -7.12 7.49 5.47
C SER A 111 -6.75 7.84 6.91
N ARG A 112 -5.82 7.09 7.52
CA ARG A 112 -5.34 7.35 8.89
C ARG A 112 -4.62 8.71 9.03
N VAL A 113 -3.90 9.17 8.00
CA VAL A 113 -3.34 10.53 7.99
C VAL A 113 -4.34 11.59 7.52
N GLY A 114 -5.53 11.18 7.07
CA GLY A 114 -6.61 12.06 6.66
C GLY A 114 -6.58 12.50 5.19
N CYS A 115 -5.90 11.77 4.30
CA CYS A 115 -6.06 11.93 2.85
C CYS A 115 -7.49 11.62 2.44
N ARG A 116 -8.02 12.36 1.46
CA ARG A 116 -9.41 12.25 1.02
C ARG A 116 -9.58 11.77 -0.42
N ASN A 117 -8.65 12.14 -1.29
CA ASN A 117 -8.71 11.83 -2.71
C ASN A 117 -7.74 10.70 -3.04
N VAL A 118 -8.08 9.48 -2.64
CA VAL A 118 -7.26 8.28 -2.83
C VAL A 118 -8.06 7.20 -3.53
N ILE A 119 -7.48 6.62 -4.58
CA ILE A 119 -7.99 5.40 -5.24
C ILE A 119 -7.07 4.25 -4.85
N MET A 120 -7.57 3.31 -4.08
CA MET A 120 -6.89 2.07 -3.72
C MET A 120 -7.26 1.00 -4.74
N MET A 121 -6.33 0.65 -5.63
CA MET A 121 -6.59 -0.25 -6.77
C MET A 121 -6.94 -1.68 -6.36
N HIS A 122 -6.48 -2.11 -5.20
CA HIS A 122 -6.66 -3.47 -4.68
C HIS A 122 -7.50 -3.52 -3.39
N GLY A 123 -8.20 -2.42 -3.07
CA GLY A 123 -8.97 -2.32 -1.83
C GLY A 123 -8.10 -2.11 -0.59
N ASP A 124 -8.72 -2.23 0.57
CA ASP A 124 -8.10 -2.03 1.88
C ASP A 124 -8.19 -3.32 2.70
N VAL A 125 -7.05 -3.77 3.24
CA VAL A 125 -6.98 -5.00 4.05
C VAL A 125 -7.64 -4.84 5.43
N GLU A 126 -7.96 -3.63 5.84
CA GLU A 126 -8.65 -3.36 7.10
C GLU A 126 -10.17 -3.16 6.92
N ASP A 127 -10.63 -2.99 5.67
CA ASP A 127 -12.06 -2.89 5.32
C ASP A 127 -12.56 -4.26 4.83
N ASN A 128 -12.78 -5.17 5.78
CA ASN A 128 -13.21 -6.53 5.49
C ASN A 128 -14.69 -6.70 5.83
N VAL A 129 -15.41 -7.35 4.92
CA VAL A 129 -16.83 -7.64 5.09
C VAL A 129 -17.07 -9.14 4.97
N CYS A 130 -17.82 -9.68 5.92
CA CYS A 130 -18.25 -11.08 5.82
C CYS A 130 -19.22 -11.25 4.63
N ILE A 131 -18.86 -12.11 3.67
CA ILE A 131 -19.67 -12.37 2.48
C ILE A 131 -21.05 -13.00 2.78
N ASN A 132 -21.20 -13.61 3.98
CA ASN A 132 -22.45 -14.28 4.36
C ASN A 132 -23.40 -13.35 5.12
N CYS A 133 -22.89 -12.47 5.99
CA CYS A 133 -23.76 -11.67 6.88
C CYS A 133 -23.52 -10.14 6.76
N GLY A 134 -22.59 -9.70 5.93
CA GLY A 134 -22.31 -8.28 5.70
C GLY A 134 -21.64 -7.54 6.87
N LYS A 135 -21.22 -8.26 7.91
CA LYS A 135 -20.47 -7.65 9.03
C LYS A 135 -18.99 -7.56 8.69
#